data_bfa128146b09460d8fdf087547a5eb91
#
_entry.id   bfa128146b09460d8fdf087547a5eb91
#
_cell.length_a   1.000
_cell.length_b   1.000
_cell.length_c   1.000
_cell.angle_alpha   90.00
_cell.angle_beta   90.00
_cell.angle_gamma   90.00
#
_symmetry.space_group_name_H-M   'P 1'
#
loop_
_entity.id
_entity.type
_entity.pdbx_description
1 polymer ?
#
loop_
_entity_poly.entity_id
_entity_poly.type
_entity_poly.pdbx_seq_one_letter_code
_entity_poly.pdbx_strand_id
1 'polypeptide(L)'
;MNTFRLPIGWQYVTPSLGGAFDPSEWATYDKLVQSCLAVNAYCIIDIHNYARWNNQVIGQSSGVPDAPFIKLWQMIAAYYASEPRVIFGLMNEPYKLNIAVWAQTLQNVVTAIRAIAPKHVILLPGIEWAHADTFISSGSATALDAIINPDGSKTNLIFDIHQWLDKANNGTDPNCVTDNVPVFEPLAQWLRCHNRTALLSATGGGNEDGTNCNPLLCQQMQFLLANSDVFVGYTGWAAGSYDTSYILDETPTWLGYPWVDTPLVASCLYWP
;
A
#
# COMPACT_ATOMS: atom_id res chain seq x y z
N MET A 1 -16.78 2.84 2.27
CA MET A 1 -15.32 2.63 2.38
C MET A 1 -14.85 3.12 3.73
N ASN A 2 -13.88 2.42 4.34
CA ASN A 2 -13.39 2.75 5.69
C ASN A 2 -11.87 2.86 5.77
N THR A 3 -11.17 2.75 4.65
CA THR A 3 -9.70 2.82 4.58
C THR A 3 -9.29 3.56 3.31
N PHE A 4 -8.38 4.52 3.45
CA PHE A 4 -7.83 5.29 2.33
C PHE A 4 -6.30 5.20 2.34
N ARG A 5 -5.72 4.89 1.19
CA ARG A 5 -4.28 4.95 0.96
C ARG A 5 -3.93 6.31 0.38
N LEU A 6 -3.01 7.01 1.02
CA LEU A 6 -2.67 8.40 0.76
C LEU A 6 -1.20 8.49 0.29
N PRO A 7 -0.94 8.38 -1.02
CA PRO A 7 0.42 8.39 -1.55
C PRO A 7 1.08 9.77 -1.43
N ILE A 8 2.37 9.77 -1.08
CA ILE A 8 3.20 10.97 -1.00
C ILE A 8 4.63 10.69 -1.45
N GLY A 9 5.18 11.57 -2.27
CA GLY A 9 6.60 11.52 -2.65
C GLY A 9 7.50 11.91 -1.48
N TRP A 10 8.54 11.10 -1.21
CA TRP A 10 9.49 11.41 -0.15
C TRP A 10 10.16 12.77 -0.32
N GLN A 11 10.62 13.09 -1.55
CA GLN A 11 11.25 14.37 -1.86
C GLN A 11 10.31 15.57 -1.72
N TYR A 12 9.01 15.34 -1.80
CA TYR A 12 8.01 16.37 -1.60
C TYR A 12 7.98 16.82 -0.14
N VAL A 13 7.97 15.87 0.80
CA VAL A 13 7.90 16.20 2.23
C VAL A 13 9.23 16.46 2.88
N THR A 14 10.35 15.92 2.35
CA THR A 14 11.71 16.22 2.81
C THR A 14 12.59 16.52 1.60
N PRO A 15 12.81 17.80 1.23
CA PRO A 15 13.52 18.16 -0.01
C PRO A 15 14.99 17.72 -0.03
N SER A 16 15.57 17.44 1.12
CA SER A 16 16.94 16.90 1.24
C SER A 16 16.96 15.56 1.92
N LEU A 17 17.86 14.66 1.47
CA LEU A 17 18.00 13.32 2.03
C LEU A 17 18.34 13.38 3.53
N GLY A 18 17.47 12.77 4.37
CA GLY A 18 17.61 12.83 5.82
C GLY A 18 17.34 14.20 6.45
N GLY A 19 16.77 15.15 5.69
CA GLY A 19 16.35 16.46 6.17
C GLY A 19 15.13 16.41 7.10
N ALA A 20 14.72 17.58 7.57
CA ALA A 20 13.45 17.80 8.23
C ALA A 20 12.32 17.88 7.19
N PHE A 21 11.08 17.79 7.64
CA PHE A 21 9.93 18.09 6.79
C PHE A 21 10.00 19.54 6.29
N ASP A 22 9.63 19.74 5.03
CA ASP A 22 9.20 21.05 4.57
C ASP A 22 7.88 21.40 5.27
N PRO A 23 7.80 22.50 6.04
CA PRO A 23 6.63 22.78 6.85
C PRO A 23 5.35 23.00 6.04
N SER A 24 5.45 23.57 4.82
CA SER A 24 4.29 23.88 3.98
C SER A 24 3.78 22.63 3.29
N GLU A 25 4.68 21.82 2.75
CA GLU A 25 4.32 20.58 2.07
C GLU A 25 3.77 19.52 3.05
N TRP A 26 4.41 19.41 4.21
CA TRP A 26 3.91 18.55 5.28
C TRP A 26 2.53 18.97 5.76
N ALA A 27 2.31 20.28 5.99
CA ALA A 27 1.00 20.79 6.42
C ALA A 27 -0.09 20.55 5.35
N THR A 28 0.27 20.58 4.05
CA THR A 28 -0.64 20.27 2.95
C THR A 28 -1.02 18.79 2.96
N TYR A 29 -0.04 17.91 3.13
CA TYR A 29 -0.29 16.47 3.24
C TYR A 29 -1.06 16.11 4.51
N ASP A 30 -0.72 16.71 5.64
CA ASP A 30 -1.44 16.47 6.91
C ASP A 30 -2.93 16.83 6.81
N LYS A 31 -3.31 17.89 6.09
CA LYS A 31 -4.73 18.20 5.83
C LYS A 31 -5.47 17.04 5.16
N LEU A 32 -4.81 16.34 4.24
CA LEU A 32 -5.40 15.15 3.61
C LEU A 32 -5.59 14.03 4.62
N VAL A 33 -4.59 13.76 5.45
CA VAL A 33 -4.67 12.76 6.53
C VAL A 33 -5.77 13.13 7.53
N GLN A 34 -5.85 14.40 7.95
CA GLN A 34 -6.90 14.87 8.86
C GLN A 34 -8.28 14.75 8.25
N SER A 35 -8.45 14.99 6.94
CA SER A 35 -9.71 14.79 6.23
C SER A 35 -10.15 13.32 6.22
N CYS A 36 -9.21 12.40 6.03
CA CYS A 36 -9.42 10.96 6.15
C CYS A 36 -9.84 10.57 7.58
N LEU A 37 -9.15 11.07 8.60
CA LEU A 37 -9.48 10.81 10.01
C LEU A 37 -10.84 11.38 10.41
N ALA A 38 -11.22 12.54 9.87
CA ALA A 38 -12.49 13.22 10.15
C ALA A 38 -13.72 12.41 9.71
N VAL A 39 -13.61 11.59 8.68
CA VAL A 39 -14.67 10.66 8.27
C VAL A 39 -14.62 9.31 8.99
N ASN A 40 -13.85 9.23 10.07
CA ASN A 40 -13.69 8.03 10.90
C ASN A 40 -13.05 6.83 10.16
N ALA A 41 -12.24 7.09 9.14
CA ALA A 41 -11.57 6.07 8.36
C ALA A 41 -10.15 5.75 8.90
N TYR A 42 -9.58 4.64 8.45
CA TYR A 42 -8.16 4.33 8.54
C TYR A 42 -7.40 5.01 7.41
N CYS A 43 -6.24 5.56 7.71
CA CYS A 43 -5.46 6.36 6.77
C CYS A 43 -4.07 5.73 6.60
N ILE A 44 -3.80 5.13 5.46
CA ILE A 44 -2.50 4.56 5.13
C ILE A 44 -1.63 5.67 4.56
N ILE A 45 -0.58 6.05 5.28
CA ILE A 45 0.49 6.91 4.75
C ILE A 45 1.38 6.02 3.89
N ASP A 46 1.49 6.35 2.61
CA ASP A 46 2.28 5.60 1.66
C ASP A 46 3.42 6.44 1.09
N ILE A 47 4.66 6.04 1.35
CA ILE A 47 5.84 6.65 0.73
C ILE A 47 6.00 6.09 -0.68
N HIS A 48 5.60 6.89 -1.68
CA HIS A 48 5.43 6.45 -3.07
C HIS A 48 6.73 6.56 -3.88
N ASN A 49 7.78 5.86 -3.45
CA ASN A 49 9.15 6.07 -3.95
C ASN A 49 9.87 4.81 -4.46
N TYR A 50 9.20 3.67 -4.60
CA TYR A 50 9.76 2.46 -5.24
C TYR A 50 11.10 2.01 -4.62
N ALA A 51 11.29 2.19 -3.31
CA ALA A 51 12.52 1.98 -2.55
C ALA A 51 13.72 2.81 -3.07
N ARG A 52 13.46 4.02 -3.56
CA ARG A 52 14.50 4.89 -4.16
C ARG A 52 14.45 6.31 -3.65
N TRP A 53 15.61 6.92 -3.64
CA TRP A 53 15.80 8.36 -3.56
C TRP A 53 16.62 8.80 -4.78
N ASN A 54 16.07 9.70 -5.60
CA ASN A 54 16.71 10.16 -6.84
C ASN A 54 17.27 9.00 -7.69
N ASN A 55 16.45 7.99 -7.94
CA ASN A 55 16.78 6.76 -8.68
C ASN A 55 17.83 5.83 -8.03
N GLN A 56 18.35 6.15 -6.86
CA GLN A 56 19.28 5.28 -6.14
C GLN A 56 18.53 4.44 -5.10
N VAL A 57 18.81 3.14 -5.10
CA VAL A 57 18.16 2.18 -4.20
C VAL A 57 18.58 2.39 -2.75
N ILE A 58 17.61 2.44 -1.84
CA ILE A 58 17.82 2.59 -0.40
C ILE A 58 18.52 1.35 0.17
N GLY A 59 19.53 1.55 1.00
CA GLY A 59 20.24 0.49 1.70
C GLY A 59 21.16 -0.37 0.84
N GLN A 60 21.06 -0.28 -0.49
CA GLN A 60 21.81 -1.15 -1.43
C GLN A 60 22.77 -0.38 -2.33
N SER A 61 22.78 0.92 -2.27
CA SER A 61 23.73 1.75 -3.00
C SER A 61 24.55 2.61 -2.05
N SER A 62 25.77 2.97 -2.48
CA SER A 62 26.65 3.83 -1.68
C SER A 62 26.09 5.25 -1.48
N GLY A 63 25.08 5.65 -2.26
CA GLY A 63 24.51 6.99 -2.21
C GLY A 63 23.30 7.15 -1.29
N VAL A 64 22.61 6.08 -0.93
CA VAL A 64 21.38 6.14 -0.10
C VAL A 64 21.41 5.06 0.98
N PRO A 65 22.04 5.33 2.14
CA PRO A 65 22.00 4.41 3.28
C PRO A 65 20.61 4.34 3.91
N ASP A 66 20.36 3.37 4.79
CA ASP A 66 19.09 3.19 5.51
C ASP A 66 18.73 4.36 6.42
N ALA A 67 19.73 5.00 7.03
CA ALA A 67 19.52 5.98 8.10
C ALA A 67 18.58 7.13 7.72
N PRO A 68 18.63 7.75 6.52
CA PRO A 68 17.65 8.75 6.11
C PRO A 68 16.21 8.21 6.01
N PHE A 69 16.03 6.96 5.57
CA PHE A 69 14.72 6.34 5.48
C PHE A 69 14.15 5.99 6.87
N ILE A 70 14.99 5.50 7.76
CA ILE A 70 14.65 5.28 9.16
C ILE A 70 14.22 6.61 9.81
N LYS A 71 14.99 7.68 9.58
CA LYS A 71 14.66 9.02 10.12
C LYS A 71 13.33 9.55 9.60
N LEU A 72 13.02 9.37 8.31
CA LEU A 72 11.72 9.73 7.75
C LEU A 72 10.59 9.08 8.53
N TRP A 73 10.67 7.76 8.73
CA TRP A 73 9.63 7.03 9.45
C TRP A 73 9.56 7.37 10.95
N GLN A 74 10.69 7.70 11.57
CA GLN A 74 10.69 8.22 12.94
C GLN A 74 9.92 9.55 13.05
N MET A 75 10.11 10.46 12.09
CA MET A 75 9.40 11.75 12.05
C MET A 75 7.90 11.54 11.83
N ILE A 76 7.50 10.68 10.88
CA ILE A 76 6.09 10.36 10.61
C ILE A 76 5.45 9.68 11.82
N ALA A 77 6.12 8.69 12.39
CA ALA A 77 5.64 7.98 13.58
C ALA A 77 5.47 8.91 14.80
N ALA A 78 6.39 9.85 15.00
CA ALA A 78 6.29 10.83 16.09
C ALA A 78 5.12 11.79 15.87
N TYR A 79 4.86 12.20 14.63
CA TYR A 79 3.77 13.12 14.32
C TYR A 79 2.39 12.48 14.56
N TYR A 80 2.22 11.20 14.22
CA TYR A 80 0.95 10.49 14.34
C TYR A 80 0.90 9.47 15.49
N ALA A 81 1.80 9.55 16.47
CA ALA A 81 1.87 8.57 17.57
C ALA A 81 0.57 8.41 18.38
N SER A 82 -0.24 9.47 18.45
CA SER A 82 -1.54 9.48 19.15
C SER A 82 -2.73 9.09 18.28
N GLU A 83 -2.52 8.85 16.96
CA GLU A 83 -3.60 8.59 15.99
C GLU A 83 -3.64 7.11 15.58
N PRO A 84 -4.33 6.24 16.34
CA PRO A 84 -4.27 4.78 16.14
C PRO A 84 -4.87 4.31 14.80
N ARG A 85 -5.60 5.17 14.09
CA ARG A 85 -6.16 4.88 12.76
C ARG A 85 -5.22 5.25 11.62
N VAL A 86 -4.04 5.80 11.91
CA VAL A 86 -2.98 5.95 10.92
C VAL A 86 -2.21 4.64 10.79
N ILE A 87 -2.05 4.18 9.57
CA ILE A 87 -1.32 2.97 9.18
C ILE A 87 -0.06 3.40 8.43
N PHE A 88 1.07 2.77 8.70
CA PHE A 88 2.34 3.09 8.07
C PHE A 88 2.62 2.14 6.90
N GLY A 89 2.32 2.56 5.68
CA GLY A 89 2.68 1.89 4.44
C GLY A 89 4.12 2.24 4.06
N LEU A 90 5.07 1.37 4.42
CA LEU A 90 6.46 1.76 4.47
C LEU A 90 7.03 2.22 3.13
N MET A 91 6.62 1.62 2.02
CA MET A 91 7.13 1.96 0.70
C MET A 91 6.23 1.43 -0.42
N ASN A 92 5.89 2.27 -1.38
CA ASN A 92 5.25 1.81 -2.60
C ASN A 92 6.21 0.98 -3.46
N GLU A 93 5.80 -0.20 -3.86
CA GLU A 93 6.32 -1.00 -4.98
C GLU A 93 7.86 -1.07 -5.09
N PRO A 94 8.55 -1.62 -4.09
CA PRO A 94 9.98 -1.88 -4.22
C PRO A 94 10.27 -2.83 -5.39
N TYR A 95 11.24 -2.52 -6.27
CA TYR A 95 11.57 -3.37 -7.41
C TYR A 95 13.06 -3.38 -7.72
N LYS A 96 13.54 -4.49 -8.31
CA LYS A 96 14.95 -4.70 -8.68
C LYS A 96 15.91 -4.43 -7.50
N LEU A 97 15.67 -5.09 -6.38
CA LEU A 97 16.53 -5.04 -5.20
C LEU A 97 16.76 -6.43 -4.62
N ASN A 98 17.77 -6.52 -3.76
CA ASN A 98 18.03 -7.72 -2.98
C ASN A 98 17.05 -7.81 -1.82
N ILE A 99 16.24 -8.86 -1.79
CA ILE A 99 15.18 -9.03 -0.77
C ILE A 99 15.74 -9.17 0.64
N ALA A 100 16.88 -9.82 0.84
CA ALA A 100 17.44 -9.98 2.18
C ALA A 100 17.92 -8.64 2.75
N VAL A 101 18.54 -7.80 1.92
CA VAL A 101 18.94 -6.44 2.32
C VAL A 101 17.72 -5.57 2.56
N TRP A 102 16.68 -5.66 1.70
CA TRP A 102 15.44 -4.92 1.88
C TRP A 102 14.72 -5.29 3.17
N ALA A 103 14.61 -6.58 3.48
CA ALA A 103 14.01 -7.05 4.72
C ALA A 103 14.78 -6.54 5.96
N GLN A 104 16.11 -6.46 5.89
CA GLN A 104 16.92 -5.88 6.98
C GLN A 104 16.65 -4.36 7.12
N THR A 105 16.55 -3.63 6.01
CA THR A 105 16.15 -2.21 6.01
C THR A 105 14.79 -2.02 6.67
N LEU A 106 13.79 -2.82 6.29
CA LEU A 106 12.46 -2.77 6.89
C LEU A 106 12.47 -3.16 8.38
N GLN A 107 13.26 -4.15 8.78
CA GLN A 107 13.42 -4.50 10.21
C GLN A 107 13.95 -3.31 11.01
N ASN A 108 14.93 -2.58 10.48
CA ASN A 108 15.48 -1.39 11.14
C ASN A 108 14.41 -0.29 11.29
N VAL A 109 13.60 -0.08 10.24
CA VAL A 109 12.48 0.88 10.25
C VAL A 109 11.41 0.46 11.26
N VAL A 110 10.99 -0.81 11.26
CA VAL A 110 10.02 -1.35 12.23
C VAL A 110 10.50 -1.12 13.67
N THR A 111 11.75 -1.43 13.96
CA THR A 111 12.34 -1.23 15.29
C THR A 111 12.28 0.25 15.70
N ALA A 112 12.61 1.17 14.78
CA ALA A 112 12.58 2.60 15.03
C ALA A 112 11.16 3.14 15.23
N ILE A 113 10.19 2.70 14.43
CA ILE A 113 8.77 3.06 14.60
C ILE A 113 8.24 2.57 15.94
N ARG A 114 8.51 1.31 16.31
CA ARG A 114 7.99 0.71 17.56
C ARG A 114 8.44 1.41 18.83
N ALA A 115 9.62 2.03 18.80
CA ALA A 115 10.09 2.87 19.91
C ALA A 115 9.23 4.13 20.14
N ILE A 116 8.48 4.56 19.13
CA ILE A 116 7.70 5.82 19.13
C ILE A 116 6.19 5.53 19.10
N ALA A 117 5.76 4.65 18.20
CA ALA A 117 4.37 4.31 17.93
C ALA A 117 4.16 2.78 18.03
N PRO A 118 4.13 2.21 19.26
CA PRO A 118 4.26 0.77 19.48
C PRO A 118 3.07 -0.06 18.99
N LYS A 119 1.90 0.55 18.76
CA LYS A 119 0.66 -0.18 18.45
C LYS A 119 0.16 0.01 17.01
N HIS A 120 0.77 0.89 16.23
CA HIS A 120 0.31 1.16 14.87
C HIS A 120 0.48 -0.05 13.96
N VAL A 121 -0.42 -0.18 13.00
CA VAL A 121 -0.26 -1.14 11.92
C VAL A 121 0.86 -0.66 10.99
N ILE A 122 1.74 -1.57 10.61
CA ILE A 122 2.82 -1.34 9.66
C ILE A 122 2.64 -2.31 8.49
N LEU A 123 2.62 -1.78 7.28
CA LEU A 123 2.56 -2.57 6.06
C LEU A 123 3.97 -2.82 5.53
N LEU A 124 4.28 -4.07 5.25
CA LEU A 124 5.59 -4.55 4.81
C LEU A 124 5.53 -4.93 3.32
N PRO A 125 6.00 -4.07 2.42
CA PRO A 125 5.99 -4.36 0.98
C PRO A 125 7.14 -5.28 0.57
N GLY A 126 6.82 -6.29 -0.26
CA GLY A 126 7.80 -7.14 -0.92
C GLY A 126 8.54 -6.44 -2.06
N ILE A 127 9.47 -7.16 -2.69
CA ILE A 127 10.09 -6.74 -3.96
C ILE A 127 9.18 -7.14 -5.14
N GLU A 128 9.63 -6.86 -6.38
CA GLU A 128 8.85 -7.10 -7.61
C GLU A 128 7.50 -6.38 -7.55
N TRP A 129 7.56 -5.06 -7.24
CA TRP A 129 6.39 -4.15 -7.11
C TRP A 129 5.37 -4.58 -6.07
N ALA A 130 5.77 -5.38 -5.08
CA ALA A 130 4.89 -5.97 -4.07
C ALA A 130 3.77 -6.86 -4.68
N HIS A 131 3.92 -7.34 -5.90
CA HIS A 131 2.89 -8.12 -6.59
C HIS A 131 2.59 -9.44 -5.88
N ALA A 132 1.31 -9.76 -5.74
CA ALA A 132 0.85 -10.99 -5.09
C ALA A 132 1.30 -12.25 -5.83
N ASP A 133 1.35 -12.23 -7.18
CA ASP A 133 1.77 -13.35 -8.03
C ASP A 133 3.24 -13.73 -7.86
N THR A 134 4.09 -12.78 -7.49
CA THR A 134 5.52 -12.99 -7.27
C THR A 134 5.91 -13.01 -5.80
N PHE A 135 4.99 -12.73 -4.87
CA PHE A 135 5.30 -12.53 -3.45
C PHE A 135 6.00 -13.72 -2.80
N ILE A 136 5.60 -14.94 -3.14
CA ILE A 136 6.25 -16.16 -2.66
C ILE A 136 7.52 -16.45 -3.46
N SER A 137 7.43 -16.44 -4.79
CA SER A 137 8.53 -16.86 -5.67
C SER A 137 9.74 -15.92 -5.66
N SER A 138 9.54 -14.62 -5.40
CA SER A 138 10.62 -13.64 -5.21
C SER A 138 11.37 -13.79 -3.89
N GLY A 139 10.87 -14.64 -2.97
CA GLY A 139 11.38 -14.77 -1.61
C GLY A 139 10.87 -13.70 -0.64
N SER A 140 10.00 -12.78 -1.10
CA SER A 140 9.44 -11.72 -0.25
C SER A 140 8.69 -12.28 0.94
N ALA A 141 7.82 -13.26 0.74
CA ALA A 141 7.06 -13.90 1.81
C ALA A 141 7.97 -14.40 2.94
N THR A 142 9.00 -15.17 2.61
CA THR A 142 9.93 -15.74 3.59
C THR A 142 10.80 -14.69 4.28
N ALA A 143 11.35 -13.74 3.52
CA ALA A 143 12.23 -12.73 4.08
C ALA A 143 11.48 -11.75 4.99
N LEU A 144 10.26 -11.34 4.59
CA LEU A 144 9.45 -10.44 5.41
C LEU A 144 8.80 -11.15 6.60
N ASP A 145 8.61 -12.47 6.53
CA ASP A 145 8.13 -13.24 7.68
C ASP A 145 9.13 -13.26 8.84
N ALA A 146 10.42 -13.08 8.58
CA ALA A 146 11.45 -12.97 9.60
C ALA A 146 11.42 -11.63 10.36
N ILE A 147 10.71 -10.61 9.86
CA ILE A 147 10.61 -9.31 10.55
C ILE A 147 9.72 -9.44 11.78
N ILE A 148 10.23 -8.94 12.92
CA ILE A 148 9.56 -9.00 14.21
C ILE A 148 9.56 -7.64 14.91
N ASN A 149 8.61 -7.46 15.81
CA ASN A 149 8.62 -6.36 16.76
C ASN A 149 9.72 -6.56 17.82
N PRO A 150 10.13 -5.51 18.56
CA PRO A 150 11.14 -5.65 19.63
C PRO A 150 10.77 -6.63 20.74
N ASP A 151 9.49 -6.94 20.91
CA ASP A 151 8.99 -7.95 21.86
C ASP A 151 8.99 -9.39 21.30
N GLY A 152 9.50 -9.58 20.08
CA GLY A 152 9.49 -10.85 19.36
C GLY A 152 8.19 -11.20 18.66
N SER A 153 7.13 -10.41 18.81
CA SER A 153 5.84 -10.64 18.16
C SER A 153 5.83 -10.17 16.70
N LYS A 154 4.81 -10.58 15.96
CA LYS A 154 4.50 -10.07 14.62
C LYS A 154 3.18 -9.26 14.61
N THR A 155 2.68 -8.90 15.77
CA THR A 155 1.43 -8.16 15.93
C THR A 155 1.48 -6.83 15.17
N ASN A 156 0.42 -6.55 14.39
CA ASN A 156 0.30 -5.35 13.57
C ASN A 156 1.43 -5.17 12.53
N LEU A 157 2.08 -6.26 12.10
CA LEU A 157 2.94 -6.34 10.93
C LEU A 157 2.20 -7.10 9.83
N ILE A 158 1.68 -6.39 8.83
CA ILE A 158 0.83 -6.92 7.77
C ILE A 158 1.61 -6.83 6.46
N PHE A 159 1.54 -7.85 5.60
CA PHE A 159 2.15 -7.78 4.29
C PHE A 159 1.37 -6.81 3.38
N ASP A 160 2.10 -6.00 2.66
CA ASP A 160 1.59 -5.09 1.66
C ASP A 160 1.70 -5.75 0.29
N ILE A 161 0.57 -5.97 -0.37
CA ILE A 161 0.53 -6.61 -1.68
C ILE A 161 -0.27 -5.77 -2.67
N HIS A 162 0.17 -5.81 -3.92
CA HIS A 162 -0.50 -5.22 -5.07
C HIS A 162 -0.87 -6.30 -6.07
N GLN A 163 -1.94 -6.12 -6.83
CA GLN A 163 -2.28 -7.00 -7.95
C GLN A 163 -3.20 -6.29 -8.91
N TRP A 164 -2.83 -6.31 -10.17
CA TRP A 164 -3.58 -5.66 -11.23
C TRP A 164 -4.26 -6.68 -12.14
N LEU A 165 -5.24 -6.25 -12.92
CA LEU A 165 -6.03 -7.10 -13.80
C LEU A 165 -5.63 -6.94 -15.27
N ASP A 166 -4.79 -5.96 -15.57
CA ASP A 166 -4.25 -5.77 -16.91
C ASP A 166 -3.17 -6.81 -17.25
N LYS A 167 -2.89 -6.96 -18.53
CA LYS A 167 -1.93 -7.98 -19.04
C LYS A 167 -0.52 -7.85 -18.44
N ALA A 168 -0.10 -6.63 -18.17
CA ALA A 168 1.23 -6.35 -17.64
C ALA A 168 1.32 -6.37 -16.10
N ASN A 169 0.19 -6.58 -15.42
CA ASN A 169 0.08 -6.54 -13.96
C ASN A 169 0.68 -5.26 -13.36
N ASN A 170 0.35 -4.09 -13.92
CA ASN A 170 0.94 -2.82 -13.49
C ASN A 170 -0.02 -1.62 -13.48
N GLY A 171 -1.31 -1.84 -13.78
CA GLY A 171 -2.33 -0.79 -13.78
C GLY A 171 -2.14 0.30 -14.83
N THR A 172 -1.50 -0.01 -15.97
CA THR A 172 -1.28 0.96 -17.05
C THR A 172 -2.17 0.75 -18.27
N ASP A 173 -2.99 -0.30 -18.28
CA ASP A 173 -3.99 -0.58 -19.31
C ASP A 173 -5.38 -0.63 -18.65
N PRO A 174 -6.40 0.07 -19.17
CA PRO A 174 -7.76 0.00 -18.62
C PRO A 174 -8.41 -1.37 -18.82
N ASN A 175 -7.93 -2.20 -19.73
CA ASN A 175 -8.51 -3.49 -20.05
C ASN A 175 -8.09 -4.57 -19.04
N CYS A 176 -9.06 -5.23 -18.45
CA CYS A 176 -8.83 -6.35 -17.56
C CYS A 176 -8.87 -7.68 -18.33
N VAL A 177 -7.81 -8.46 -18.21
CA VAL A 177 -7.65 -9.73 -18.92
C VAL A 177 -7.23 -10.88 -18.01
N THR A 178 -6.91 -10.60 -16.76
CA THR A 178 -6.36 -11.58 -15.82
C THR A 178 -7.40 -11.97 -14.76
N ASP A 179 -7.66 -13.28 -14.64
CA ASP A 179 -8.29 -13.86 -13.46
C ASP A 179 -7.23 -14.01 -12.37
N ASN A 180 -7.34 -13.25 -11.30
CA ASN A 180 -6.38 -13.23 -10.21
C ASN A 180 -6.69 -14.24 -9.09
N VAL A 181 -7.80 -14.96 -9.12
CA VAL A 181 -8.10 -15.98 -8.11
C VAL A 181 -6.99 -17.03 -8.00
N PRO A 182 -6.47 -17.61 -9.11
CA PRO A 182 -5.34 -18.55 -9.03
C PRO A 182 -4.04 -17.95 -8.48
N VAL A 183 -3.90 -16.61 -8.51
CA VAL A 183 -2.76 -15.90 -7.90
C VAL A 183 -2.90 -15.86 -6.38
N PHE A 184 -4.09 -15.56 -5.88
CA PHE A 184 -4.33 -15.42 -4.44
C PHE A 184 -4.47 -16.74 -3.70
N GLU A 185 -4.89 -17.83 -4.34
CA GLU A 185 -5.04 -19.14 -3.70
C GLU A 185 -3.75 -19.64 -3.01
N PRO A 186 -2.59 -19.75 -3.69
CA PRO A 186 -1.37 -20.20 -3.03
C PRO A 186 -0.88 -19.20 -1.98
N LEU A 187 -1.11 -17.91 -2.16
CA LEU A 187 -0.75 -16.91 -1.16
C LEU A 187 -1.62 -17.05 0.09
N ALA A 188 -2.93 -17.27 -0.04
CA ALA A 188 -3.82 -17.50 1.10
C ALA A 188 -3.40 -18.74 1.91
N GLN A 189 -3.02 -19.81 1.23
CA GLN A 189 -2.50 -21.02 1.89
C GLN A 189 -1.20 -20.74 2.65
N TRP A 190 -0.29 -20.03 2.00
CA TRP A 190 0.99 -19.66 2.62
C TRP A 190 0.77 -18.79 3.87
N LEU A 191 -0.08 -17.77 3.77
CA LEU A 191 -0.42 -16.87 4.89
C LEU A 191 -0.99 -17.64 6.09
N ARG A 192 -1.91 -18.59 5.86
CA ARG A 192 -2.47 -19.43 6.92
C ARG A 192 -1.40 -20.29 7.59
N CYS A 193 -0.55 -20.95 6.80
CA CYS A 193 0.53 -21.81 7.33
C CYS A 193 1.53 -21.05 8.20
N HIS A 194 1.69 -19.74 7.98
CA HIS A 194 2.66 -18.91 8.70
C HIS A 194 2.00 -17.96 9.72
N ASN A 195 0.66 -18.07 9.90
CA ASN A 195 -0.12 -17.17 10.76
C ASN A 195 0.14 -15.70 10.43
N ARG A 196 0.08 -15.37 9.14
CA ARG A 196 0.30 -14.01 8.60
C ARG A 196 -0.95 -13.51 7.90
N THR A 197 -1.01 -12.19 7.77
CA THR A 197 -2.08 -11.52 7.03
C THR A 197 -1.49 -10.55 6.00
N ALA A 198 -2.27 -10.26 4.96
CA ALA A 198 -1.92 -9.30 3.92
C ALA A 198 -3.06 -8.31 3.67
N LEU A 199 -2.71 -7.11 3.24
CA LEU A 199 -3.61 -6.09 2.71
C LEU A 199 -3.34 -5.93 1.22
N LEU A 200 -4.36 -6.04 0.38
CA LEU A 200 -4.27 -5.66 -1.03
C LEU A 200 -4.40 -4.13 -1.13
N SER A 201 -3.27 -3.42 -1.07
CA SER A 201 -3.26 -1.96 -0.93
C SER A 201 -3.25 -1.21 -2.27
N ALA A 202 -3.20 -1.91 -3.39
CA ALA A 202 -3.44 -1.34 -4.73
C ALA A 202 -3.97 -2.41 -5.69
N THR A 203 -5.11 -2.10 -6.31
CA THR A 203 -5.74 -2.86 -7.38
C THR A 203 -6.76 -1.97 -8.07
N GLY A 204 -7.11 -2.26 -9.30
CA GLY A 204 -8.09 -1.47 -10.05
C GLY A 204 -8.20 -1.92 -11.50
N GLY A 205 -9.04 -1.24 -12.25
CA GLY A 205 -9.26 -1.45 -13.68
C GLY A 205 -10.04 -0.29 -14.29
N GLY A 206 -10.24 -0.32 -15.61
CA GLY A 206 -10.98 0.71 -16.32
C GLY A 206 -12.49 0.60 -16.08
N ASN A 207 -13.16 1.76 -16.00
CA ASN A 207 -14.60 1.86 -15.77
C ASN A 207 -15.45 1.90 -17.05
N GLU A 208 -14.82 2.01 -18.22
CA GLU A 208 -15.55 2.12 -19.50
C GLU A 208 -16.09 0.77 -19.97
N ASP A 209 -17.15 0.82 -20.77
CA ASP A 209 -17.72 -0.34 -21.41
C ASP A 209 -16.69 -1.05 -22.29
N GLY A 210 -16.66 -2.38 -22.20
CA GLY A 210 -15.74 -3.22 -22.98
C GLY A 210 -14.38 -3.47 -22.31
N THR A 211 -14.06 -2.84 -21.17
CA THR A 211 -12.79 -3.10 -20.46
C THR A 211 -12.75 -4.47 -19.76
N ASN A 212 -13.89 -5.15 -19.62
CA ASN A 212 -14.06 -6.44 -18.93
C ASN A 212 -13.63 -6.44 -17.45
N CYS A 213 -13.50 -5.26 -16.81
CA CYS A 213 -13.00 -5.18 -15.44
C CYS A 213 -14.04 -5.58 -14.41
N ASN A 214 -15.31 -5.25 -14.61
CA ASN A 214 -16.36 -5.53 -13.65
C ASN A 214 -16.41 -7.02 -13.23
N PRO A 215 -16.53 -8.02 -14.12
CA PRO A 215 -16.57 -9.42 -13.71
C PRO A 215 -15.27 -9.89 -13.04
N LEU A 216 -14.12 -9.50 -13.55
CA LEU A 216 -12.81 -9.94 -13.03
C LEU A 216 -12.48 -9.31 -11.67
N LEU A 217 -12.74 -8.01 -11.51
CA LEU A 217 -12.51 -7.34 -10.24
C LEU A 217 -13.49 -7.83 -9.17
N CYS A 218 -14.77 -7.97 -9.49
CA CYS A 218 -15.75 -8.50 -8.54
C CYS A 218 -15.40 -9.92 -8.08
N GLN A 219 -14.96 -10.79 -8.98
CA GLN A 219 -14.51 -12.13 -8.64
C GLN A 219 -13.29 -12.10 -7.70
N GLN A 220 -12.31 -11.24 -7.98
CA GLN A 220 -11.15 -11.00 -7.12
C GLN A 220 -11.60 -10.56 -5.72
N MET A 221 -12.49 -9.56 -5.62
CA MET A 221 -12.96 -9.06 -4.32
C MET A 221 -13.75 -10.11 -3.55
N GLN A 222 -14.59 -10.88 -4.22
CA GLN A 222 -15.30 -12.01 -3.60
C GLN A 222 -14.35 -13.06 -3.03
N PHE A 223 -13.26 -13.37 -3.74
CA PHE A 223 -12.22 -14.27 -3.24
C PHE A 223 -11.56 -13.73 -1.98
N LEU A 224 -11.17 -12.46 -1.97
CA LEU A 224 -10.56 -11.83 -0.79
C LEU A 224 -11.52 -11.85 0.42
N LEU A 225 -12.79 -11.55 0.19
CA LEU A 225 -13.81 -11.60 1.24
C LEU A 225 -14.00 -13.01 1.80
N ALA A 226 -14.06 -14.03 0.93
CA ALA A 226 -14.14 -15.42 1.35
C ALA A 226 -12.91 -15.92 2.11
N ASN A 227 -11.77 -15.21 1.99
CA ASN A 227 -10.50 -15.50 2.67
C ASN A 227 -10.10 -14.35 3.62
N SER A 228 -11.08 -13.69 4.25
CA SER A 228 -10.87 -12.55 5.16
C SER A 228 -10.13 -12.90 6.46
N ASP A 229 -9.91 -14.17 6.73
CA ASP A 229 -9.03 -14.66 7.80
C ASP A 229 -7.55 -14.32 7.54
N VAL A 230 -7.15 -14.16 6.27
CA VAL A 230 -5.77 -13.84 5.88
C VAL A 230 -5.64 -12.57 5.05
N PHE A 231 -6.68 -12.15 4.30
CA PHE A 231 -6.71 -10.86 3.61
C PHE A 231 -7.55 -9.87 4.41
N VAL A 232 -6.89 -8.94 5.10
CA VAL A 232 -7.55 -8.03 6.06
C VAL A 232 -8.29 -6.87 5.40
N GLY A 233 -8.19 -6.70 4.10
CA GLY A 233 -8.85 -5.64 3.34
C GLY A 233 -8.17 -5.33 2.02
N TYR A 234 -8.64 -4.25 1.41
CA TYR A 234 -8.10 -3.74 0.15
C TYR A 234 -8.30 -2.22 0.03
N THR A 235 -7.54 -1.60 -0.88
CA THR A 235 -7.79 -0.24 -1.38
C THR A 235 -7.78 -0.24 -2.91
N GLY A 236 -8.79 0.41 -3.50
CA GLY A 236 -8.89 0.61 -4.96
C GLY A 236 -7.95 1.72 -5.44
N TRP A 237 -7.52 1.64 -6.68
CA TRP A 237 -6.70 2.64 -7.34
C TRP A 237 -7.39 3.13 -8.62
N ALA A 238 -7.70 4.44 -8.76
CA ALA A 238 -7.51 5.42 -7.72
C ALA A 238 -8.58 6.53 -7.82
N ALA A 239 -8.89 7.16 -6.70
CA ALA A 239 -9.75 8.32 -6.65
C ALA A 239 -8.97 9.55 -6.15
N GLY A 240 -9.52 10.77 -6.39
CA GLY A 240 -8.95 12.02 -5.86
C GLY A 240 -8.72 13.09 -6.93
N SER A 241 -7.56 13.76 -6.90
CA SER A 241 -7.25 14.88 -7.81
C SER A 241 -6.73 14.45 -9.18
N TYR A 242 -7.00 13.22 -9.60
CA TYR A 242 -6.66 12.80 -10.96
C TYR A 242 -7.52 13.52 -12.00
N ASP A 243 -6.95 13.71 -13.17
CA ASP A 243 -7.72 14.11 -14.35
C ASP A 243 -8.80 13.06 -14.62
N THR A 244 -10.01 13.49 -14.95
CA THR A 244 -11.14 12.59 -15.28
C THR A 244 -10.89 11.72 -16.52
N SER A 245 -9.83 12.01 -17.27
CA SER A 245 -9.32 11.16 -18.35
C SER A 245 -8.33 10.07 -17.88
N TYR A 246 -8.04 10.00 -16.57
CA TYR A 246 -7.19 8.93 -16.05
C TYR A 246 -7.88 7.58 -16.23
N ILE A 247 -7.16 6.64 -16.86
CA ILE A 247 -7.74 5.37 -17.32
C ILE A 247 -8.30 4.46 -16.21
N LEU A 248 -7.88 4.65 -14.96
CA LEU A 248 -8.36 3.91 -13.79
C LEU A 248 -9.04 4.85 -12.77
N ASP A 249 -9.65 5.95 -13.24
CA ASP A 249 -10.28 6.92 -12.35
C ASP A 249 -11.49 6.32 -11.63
N GLU A 250 -11.44 6.36 -10.29
CA GLU A 250 -12.50 5.92 -9.38
C GLU A 250 -13.17 7.10 -8.66
N THR A 251 -12.94 8.33 -9.12
CA THR A 251 -13.48 9.53 -8.50
C THR A 251 -14.99 9.61 -8.75
N PRO A 252 -15.83 9.74 -7.70
CA PRO A 252 -17.26 9.91 -7.88
C PRO A 252 -17.59 11.18 -8.66
N THR A 253 -18.60 11.12 -9.51
CA THR A 253 -19.07 12.26 -10.28
C THR A 253 -20.17 13.02 -9.51
N TRP A 254 -20.07 14.37 -9.48
CA TRP A 254 -21.11 15.21 -8.93
C TRP A 254 -22.16 15.52 -9.99
N LEU A 255 -23.34 14.94 -9.85
CA LEU A 255 -24.49 15.20 -10.73
C LEU A 255 -25.61 16.03 -10.05
N GLY A 256 -25.26 16.78 -8.99
CA GLY A 256 -26.20 17.47 -8.10
C GLY A 256 -26.17 16.79 -6.72
N TYR A 257 -27.15 16.00 -6.40
CA TYR A 257 -27.19 15.14 -5.20
C TYR A 257 -27.96 13.86 -5.53
N PRO A 258 -27.49 12.68 -5.19
CA PRO A 258 -26.21 12.36 -4.53
C PRO A 258 -25.00 12.36 -5.49
N TRP A 259 -23.80 12.16 -4.91
CA TRP A 259 -22.62 11.74 -5.68
C TRP A 259 -22.88 10.37 -6.31
N VAL A 260 -22.37 10.16 -7.52
CA VAL A 260 -22.48 8.89 -8.24
C VAL A 260 -21.12 8.23 -8.33
N ASP A 261 -21.01 7.05 -7.74
CA ASP A 261 -19.80 6.23 -7.82
C ASP A 261 -19.56 5.71 -9.24
N THR A 262 -18.31 5.44 -9.57
CA THR A 262 -17.95 4.76 -10.82
C THR A 262 -18.49 3.33 -10.85
N PRO A 263 -18.68 2.71 -12.03
CA PRO A 263 -19.22 1.36 -12.13
C PRO A 263 -18.48 0.32 -11.31
N LEU A 264 -17.13 0.36 -11.26
CA LEU A 264 -16.35 -0.59 -10.49
C LEU A 264 -16.48 -0.37 -8.98
N VAL A 265 -16.53 0.90 -8.52
CA VAL A 265 -16.78 1.19 -7.10
C VAL A 265 -18.15 0.67 -6.70
N ALA A 266 -19.20 1.01 -7.47
CA ALA A 266 -20.58 0.61 -7.16
C ALA A 266 -20.79 -0.91 -7.17
N SER A 267 -20.10 -1.65 -8.04
CA SER A 267 -20.33 -3.08 -8.25
C SER A 267 -19.38 -3.97 -7.45
N CYS A 268 -18.12 -3.58 -7.29
CA CYS A 268 -17.07 -4.47 -6.81
C CYS A 268 -16.26 -3.96 -5.63
N LEU A 269 -16.06 -2.63 -5.52
CA LEU A 269 -15.22 -2.04 -4.48
C LEU A 269 -16.02 -1.53 -3.27
N TYR A 270 -17.34 -1.49 -3.36
CA TYR A 270 -18.18 -1.14 -2.23
C TYR A 270 -18.88 -2.40 -1.68
N TRP A 271 -18.50 -2.78 -0.46
CA TRP A 271 -19.22 -3.79 0.33
C TRP A 271 -19.86 -3.09 1.53
N PRO A 272 -21.16 -3.28 1.74
CA PRO A 272 -21.87 -2.68 2.87
C PRO A 272 -21.41 -3.25 4.22
#